data_0298f59dc3aab003b1e49a0cbe8c91b1
#
_entry.id   0298f59dc3aab003b1e49a0cbe8c91b1
#
_cell.length_a   1.000
_cell.length_b   1.000
_cell.length_c   1.000
_cell.angle_alpha   90.00
_cell.angle_beta   90.00
_cell.angle_gamma   90.00
#
_symmetry.space_group_name_H-M   'P 1'
#
loop_
_entity.id
_entity.type
_entity.pdbx_description
1 polymer ?
#
loop_
_entity_poly.entity_id
_entity_poly.type
_entity_poly.pdbx_seq_one_letter_code
_entity_poly.pdbx_strand_id
1 'polypeptide(L)'
;MFKAAIRVNKITSIAQLRGATLHAERADETSQARLREGAEPGAALAWSKAPQSDRDYLAAHKAHKAELGAGERKGAPLCMQALCVISPEWVKATGDLHDPDNPRNRALFDQAKAWAESWAGKGSVFGARLDLDEAGGAVVDLMIAPVRESRGK
;
A
#
# COMPACT_ATOMS: atom_id res chain seq x y z
N MET A 1 12.15 -21.59 -9.38
CA MET A 1 11.13 -20.74 -10.03
C MET A 1 10.55 -19.78 -9.00
N PHE A 2 10.54 -18.51 -9.30
CA PHE A 2 9.94 -17.51 -8.44
C PHE A 2 8.42 -17.47 -8.64
N LYS A 3 7.69 -17.20 -7.56
CA LYS A 3 6.23 -17.11 -7.56
C LYS A 3 5.81 -15.70 -7.17
N ALA A 4 4.72 -15.24 -7.75
CA ALA A 4 4.07 -14.00 -7.39
C ALA A 4 2.57 -14.23 -7.19
N ALA A 5 1.96 -13.44 -6.31
CA ALA A 5 0.54 -13.47 -6.06
C ALA A 5 0.02 -12.07 -5.75
N ILE A 6 -1.24 -11.84 -6.06
CA ILE A 6 -1.94 -10.60 -5.70
C ILE A 6 -3.22 -10.97 -4.96
N ARG A 7 -3.45 -10.30 -3.85
CA ARG A 7 -4.68 -10.41 -3.07
C ARG A 7 -5.33 -9.03 -2.97
N VAL A 8 -6.60 -8.95 -3.28
CA VAL A 8 -7.36 -7.69 -3.23
C VAL A 8 -8.51 -7.80 -2.25
N ASN A 9 -8.65 -6.82 -1.37
CA ASN A 9 -9.75 -6.68 -0.43
C ASN A 9 -10.43 -5.32 -0.60
N LYS A 10 -11.74 -5.29 -0.44
CA LYS A 10 -12.50 -4.02 -0.38
C LYS A 10 -12.38 -3.41 1.01
N ILE A 11 -12.22 -2.10 1.07
CA ILE A 11 -12.34 -1.31 2.29
C ILE A 11 -13.64 -0.54 2.20
N THR A 12 -14.59 -0.84 3.10
CA THR A 12 -15.96 -0.37 3.01
C THR A 12 -16.31 0.68 4.08
N SER A 13 -15.45 0.90 5.05
CA SER A 13 -15.69 1.83 6.14
C SER A 13 -14.47 2.64 6.53
N ILE A 14 -14.70 3.80 7.11
CA ILE A 14 -13.64 4.64 7.70
C ILE A 14 -12.93 3.91 8.84
N ALA A 15 -13.63 3.08 9.60
CA ALA A 15 -13.01 2.28 10.67
C ALA A 15 -11.97 1.29 10.12
N GLN A 16 -12.26 0.63 9.00
CA GLN A 16 -11.30 -0.25 8.33
C GLN A 16 -10.08 0.52 7.80
N LEU A 17 -10.30 1.70 7.22
CA LEU A 17 -9.21 2.55 6.72
C LEU A 17 -8.34 3.08 7.86
N ARG A 18 -8.94 3.43 8.99
CA ARG A 18 -8.22 3.80 10.21
C ARG A 18 -7.41 2.63 10.75
N GLY A 19 -7.97 1.42 10.75
CA GLY A 19 -7.25 0.20 11.12
C GLY A 19 -6.02 -0.05 10.25
N ALA A 20 -6.13 0.17 8.96
CA ALA A 20 -5.00 0.08 8.03
C ALA A 20 -3.91 1.13 8.33
N THR A 21 -4.31 2.36 8.70
CA THR A 21 -3.38 3.40 9.15
C THR A 21 -2.63 2.98 10.42
N LEU A 22 -3.34 2.50 11.44
CA LEU A 22 -2.73 2.03 12.69
C LEU A 22 -1.75 0.88 12.45
N HIS A 23 -2.09 -0.04 11.56
CA HIS A 23 -1.19 -1.12 11.16
C HIS A 23 0.07 -0.58 10.47
N ALA A 24 -0.07 0.35 9.54
CA ALA A 24 1.05 0.98 8.84
C ALA A 24 1.99 1.76 9.79
N GLU A 25 1.41 2.41 10.79
CA GLU A 25 2.13 3.18 11.81
C GLU A 25 2.68 2.33 12.96
N ARG A 26 2.47 1.01 12.92
CA ARG A 26 2.86 0.08 14.00
C ARG A 26 2.20 0.41 15.35
N ALA A 27 0.97 0.89 15.30
CA ALA A 27 0.20 1.29 16.48
C ALA A 27 -0.80 0.23 16.93
N ASP A 28 -0.89 -0.93 16.28
CA ASP A 28 -1.72 -2.07 16.65
C ASP A 28 -0.89 -3.27 17.11
N GLU A 29 -1.50 -4.17 17.88
CA GLU A 29 -0.82 -5.36 18.43
C GLU A 29 -0.36 -6.32 17.30
N THR A 30 -1.15 -6.48 16.26
CA THR A 30 -0.84 -7.39 15.16
C THR A 30 0.42 -6.97 14.41
N SER A 31 0.57 -5.68 14.12
CA SER A 31 1.76 -5.17 13.44
C SER A 31 2.99 -5.25 14.33
N GLN A 32 2.85 -4.96 15.62
CA GLN A 32 3.94 -5.06 16.58
C GLN A 32 4.44 -6.50 16.75
N ALA A 33 3.53 -7.47 16.75
CA ALA A 33 3.88 -8.90 16.83
C ALA A 33 4.65 -9.42 15.63
N ARG A 34 4.57 -8.73 14.48
CA ARG A 34 5.28 -9.10 13.24
C ARG A 34 6.64 -8.44 13.09
N LEU A 35 7.01 -7.54 13.98
CA LEU A 35 8.30 -6.88 13.92
C LEU A 35 9.45 -7.88 14.03
N ARG A 36 10.43 -7.72 13.13
CA ARG A 36 11.65 -8.51 13.13
C ARG A 36 12.58 -8.03 14.22
N GLU A 37 13.20 -8.97 14.95
CA GLU A 37 14.18 -8.66 15.97
C GLU A 37 15.32 -7.81 15.40
N GLY A 38 15.68 -6.74 16.10
CA GLY A 38 16.75 -5.82 15.69
C GLY A 38 16.39 -4.86 14.55
N ALA A 39 15.19 -4.95 13.98
CA ALA A 39 14.75 -3.99 12.98
C ALA A 39 14.32 -2.66 13.61
N GLU A 40 14.54 -1.58 12.90
CA GLU A 40 13.97 -0.28 13.29
C GLU A 40 12.46 -0.30 12.97
N PRO A 41 11.59 -0.11 13.99
CA PRO A 41 10.15 -0.09 13.76
C PRO A 41 9.75 0.99 12.76
N GLY A 42 8.95 0.61 11.79
CA GLY A 42 8.49 1.50 10.74
C GLY A 42 9.42 1.62 9.53
N ALA A 43 10.53 0.86 9.48
CA ALA A 43 11.37 0.83 8.28
C ALA A 43 10.56 0.31 7.08
N ALA A 44 10.49 1.11 6.02
CA ALA A 44 9.72 0.78 4.82
C ALA A 44 10.12 1.65 3.63
N LEU A 45 9.86 1.15 2.42
CA LEU A 45 9.62 2.01 1.27
C LEU A 45 8.14 2.40 1.31
N ALA A 46 7.83 3.68 1.38
CA ALA A 46 6.47 4.14 1.55
C ALA A 46 6.23 5.46 0.83
N TRP A 47 4.99 5.61 0.37
CA TRP A 47 4.51 6.84 -0.25
C TRP A 47 2.99 6.94 -0.05
N SER A 48 2.48 8.14 0.16
CA SER A 48 1.05 8.39 0.12
C SER A 48 0.73 9.81 -0.36
N LYS A 49 -0.53 10.04 -0.70
CA LYS A 49 -1.03 11.39 -1.03
C LYS A 49 -1.27 12.26 0.21
N ALA A 50 -1.13 11.73 1.42
CA ALA A 50 -1.24 12.54 2.64
C ALA A 50 -0.10 13.57 2.70
N PRO A 51 -0.40 14.85 3.00
CA PRO A 51 0.61 15.91 2.92
C PRO A 51 1.76 15.77 3.92
N GLN A 52 1.54 15.07 5.04
CA GLN A 52 2.47 15.04 6.16
C GLN A 52 2.87 13.62 6.59
N SER A 53 2.37 12.59 5.93
CA SER A 53 2.66 11.21 6.31
C SER A 53 2.54 10.28 5.11
N ASP A 54 3.51 9.40 4.94
CA ASP A 54 3.46 8.34 3.94
C ASP A 54 2.63 7.11 4.37
N ARG A 55 2.04 7.14 5.58
CA ARG A 55 1.33 6.01 6.21
C ARG A 55 -0.05 6.34 6.73
N ASP A 56 -0.45 7.60 6.74
CA ASP A 56 -1.80 7.99 7.12
C ASP A 56 -2.75 7.83 5.92
N TYR A 57 -3.30 6.64 5.79
CA TYR A 57 -4.21 6.32 4.68
C TYR A 57 -5.55 7.02 4.76
N LEU A 58 -5.99 7.41 5.97
CA LEU A 58 -7.21 8.20 6.12
C LEU A 58 -7.02 9.59 5.54
N ALA A 59 -5.93 10.26 5.89
CA ALA A 59 -5.57 11.56 5.32
C ALA A 59 -5.27 11.46 3.82
N ALA A 60 -4.58 10.39 3.39
CA ALA A 60 -4.29 10.14 1.99
C ALA A 60 -5.55 9.94 1.14
N HIS A 61 -6.54 9.21 1.63
CA HIS A 61 -7.82 9.02 0.97
C HIS A 61 -8.58 10.35 0.84
N LYS A 62 -8.59 11.16 1.88
CA LYS A 62 -9.20 12.49 1.87
C LYS A 62 -8.52 13.41 0.84
N ALA A 63 -7.19 13.42 0.81
CA ALA A 63 -6.42 14.19 -0.17
C ALA A 63 -6.67 13.72 -1.61
N HIS A 64 -6.75 12.39 -1.81
CA HIS A 64 -7.06 11.78 -3.10
C HIS A 64 -8.42 12.23 -3.65
N LYS A 65 -9.46 12.21 -2.81
CA LYS A 65 -10.79 12.67 -3.20
C LYS A 65 -10.80 14.17 -3.54
N ALA A 66 -10.10 14.98 -2.76
CA ALA A 66 -9.99 16.42 -3.00
C ALA A 66 -9.25 16.72 -4.31
N GLU A 67 -8.14 16.05 -4.57
CA GLU A 67 -7.35 16.19 -5.80
C GLU A 67 -8.16 15.87 -7.06
N LEU A 68 -8.97 14.82 -7.02
CA LEU A 68 -9.76 14.35 -8.15
C LEU A 68 -11.18 14.96 -8.21
N GLY A 69 -11.58 15.76 -7.22
CA GLY A 69 -12.94 16.26 -7.12
C GLY A 69 -13.98 15.15 -7.00
N ALA A 70 -13.59 14.02 -6.42
CA ALA A 70 -14.43 12.84 -6.38
C ALA A 70 -15.41 12.84 -5.22
N GLY A 71 -16.66 12.49 -5.50
CA GLY A 71 -17.65 12.16 -4.48
C GLY A 71 -17.69 10.68 -4.16
N GLU A 72 -18.36 10.33 -3.08
CA GLU A 72 -18.63 8.93 -2.72
C GLU A 72 -20.06 8.57 -3.07
N ARG A 73 -20.22 7.41 -3.68
CA ARG A 73 -21.54 6.84 -3.91
C ARG A 73 -21.96 6.07 -2.65
N LYS A 74 -23.15 6.33 -2.14
CA LYS A 74 -23.70 5.60 -1.00
C LYS A 74 -23.68 4.09 -1.24
N GLY A 75 -23.13 3.34 -0.27
CA GLY A 75 -23.00 1.89 -0.33
C GLY A 75 -21.84 1.36 -1.16
N ALA A 76 -21.07 2.23 -1.82
CA ALA A 76 -19.87 1.79 -2.54
C ALA A 76 -18.69 1.61 -1.58
N PRO A 77 -17.74 0.71 -1.88
CA PRO A 77 -16.48 0.66 -1.16
C PRO A 77 -15.73 2.00 -1.23
N LEU A 78 -15.02 2.35 -0.16
CA LEU A 78 -14.18 3.55 -0.14
C LEU A 78 -12.96 3.40 -1.04
N CYS A 79 -12.35 2.23 -1.01
CA CYS A 79 -11.16 1.88 -1.77
C CYS A 79 -10.94 0.37 -1.78
N MET A 80 -9.87 -0.04 -2.45
CA MET A 80 -9.36 -1.41 -2.42
C MET A 80 -7.95 -1.42 -1.82
N GLN A 81 -7.64 -2.46 -1.08
CA GLN A 81 -6.29 -2.78 -0.66
C GLN A 81 -5.79 -3.95 -1.48
N ALA A 82 -4.65 -3.82 -2.12
CA ALA A 82 -3.99 -4.89 -2.85
C ALA A 82 -2.66 -5.23 -2.21
N LEU A 83 -2.45 -6.52 -1.93
CA LEU A 83 -1.17 -7.06 -1.49
C LEU A 83 -0.50 -7.75 -2.67
N CYS A 84 0.62 -7.20 -3.12
CA CYS A 84 1.45 -7.78 -4.17
C CYS A 84 2.64 -8.49 -3.52
N VAL A 85 2.70 -9.81 -3.69
CA VAL A 85 3.69 -10.66 -3.02
C VAL A 85 4.55 -11.36 -4.09
N ILE A 86 5.84 -11.41 -3.86
CA ILE A 86 6.77 -12.22 -4.67
C ILE A 86 7.62 -13.10 -3.76
N SER A 87 8.16 -14.18 -4.30
CA SER A 87 9.10 -15.03 -3.56
C SER A 87 10.26 -14.21 -2.99
N PRO A 88 10.55 -14.29 -1.67
CA PRO A 88 11.65 -13.54 -1.06
C PRO A 88 13.01 -13.80 -1.71
N GLU A 89 13.21 -14.99 -2.24
CA GLU A 89 14.45 -15.40 -2.95
C GLU A 89 14.72 -14.53 -4.17
N TRP A 90 13.68 -14.02 -4.83
CA TRP A 90 13.84 -13.11 -5.95
C TRP A 90 14.51 -11.80 -5.51
N VAL A 91 14.14 -11.27 -4.36
CA VAL A 91 14.76 -10.06 -3.78
C VAL A 91 16.17 -10.38 -3.28
N LYS A 92 16.35 -11.49 -2.57
CA LYS A 92 17.64 -11.91 -2.02
C LYS A 92 18.72 -12.13 -3.08
N ALA A 93 18.33 -12.40 -4.32
CA ALA A 93 19.28 -12.56 -5.41
C ALA A 93 20.07 -11.29 -5.75
N THR A 94 19.64 -10.11 -5.30
CA THR A 94 20.29 -8.83 -5.57
C THR A 94 20.72 -8.07 -4.32
N GLY A 95 20.57 -8.67 -3.14
CA GLY A 95 20.99 -8.05 -1.88
C GLY A 95 20.16 -8.51 -0.68
N ASP A 96 20.28 -7.81 0.43
CA ASP A 96 19.51 -8.08 1.63
C ASP A 96 18.01 -7.87 1.40
N LEU A 97 17.21 -8.82 1.91
CA LEU A 97 15.75 -8.78 1.76
C LEU A 97 15.11 -7.52 2.35
N HIS A 98 15.70 -6.98 3.40
CA HIS A 98 15.15 -5.85 4.15
C HIS A 98 15.91 -4.53 3.89
N ASP A 99 16.80 -4.51 2.91
CA ASP A 99 17.52 -3.30 2.51
C ASP A 99 16.66 -2.41 1.61
N PRO A 100 16.38 -1.14 2.00
CA PRO A 100 15.66 -0.20 1.15
C PRO A 100 16.37 0.11 -0.18
N ASP A 101 17.68 -0.08 -0.23
CA ASP A 101 18.48 0.16 -1.43
C ASP A 101 18.63 -1.08 -2.32
N ASN A 102 18.10 -2.24 -1.90
CA ASN A 102 18.07 -3.42 -2.76
C ASN A 102 17.25 -3.10 -4.02
N PRO A 103 17.87 -3.20 -5.23
CA PRO A 103 17.21 -2.78 -6.46
C PRO A 103 15.92 -3.55 -6.75
N ARG A 104 15.79 -4.79 -6.28
CA ARG A 104 14.54 -5.56 -6.46
C ARG A 104 13.45 -5.18 -5.46
N ASN A 105 13.77 -4.70 -4.27
CA ASN A 105 12.78 -4.07 -3.39
C ASN A 105 12.21 -2.80 -4.06
N ARG A 106 13.06 -1.96 -4.60
CA ARG A 106 12.61 -0.74 -5.31
C ARG A 106 11.82 -1.07 -6.56
N ALA A 107 12.27 -2.04 -7.35
CA ALA A 107 11.55 -2.48 -8.55
C ALA A 107 10.17 -3.05 -8.19
N LEU A 108 10.06 -3.86 -7.15
CA LEU A 108 8.79 -4.40 -6.68
C LEU A 108 7.84 -3.29 -6.24
N PHE A 109 8.32 -2.34 -5.46
CA PHE A 109 7.53 -1.20 -4.99
C PHE A 109 7.00 -0.36 -6.16
N ASP A 110 7.87 0.03 -7.07
CA ASP A 110 7.50 0.89 -8.21
C ASP A 110 6.60 0.18 -9.21
N GLN A 111 6.89 -1.09 -9.51
CA GLN A 111 6.11 -1.87 -10.47
C GLN A 111 4.74 -2.27 -9.94
N ALA A 112 4.60 -2.53 -8.65
CA ALA A 112 3.30 -2.79 -8.04
C ALA A 112 2.38 -1.58 -8.19
N LYS A 113 2.87 -0.38 -7.93
CA LYS A 113 2.14 0.87 -8.13
C LYS A 113 1.77 1.08 -9.60
N ALA A 114 2.73 0.92 -10.51
CA ALA A 114 2.50 1.06 -11.95
C ALA A 114 1.48 0.03 -12.47
N TRP A 115 1.55 -1.20 -11.99
CA TRP A 115 0.57 -2.24 -12.31
C TRP A 115 -0.85 -1.81 -11.91
N ALA A 116 -1.04 -1.33 -10.69
CA ALA A 116 -2.34 -0.87 -10.23
C ALA A 116 -2.88 0.29 -11.10
N GLU A 117 -2.03 1.26 -11.42
CA GLU A 117 -2.40 2.38 -12.28
C GLU A 117 -2.71 1.98 -13.72
N SER A 118 -2.16 0.86 -14.20
CA SER A 118 -2.41 0.37 -15.56
C SER A 118 -3.85 -0.06 -15.79
N TRP A 119 -4.55 -0.53 -14.76
CA TRP A 119 -5.97 -0.94 -14.87
C TRP A 119 -6.93 -0.04 -14.11
N ALA A 120 -6.50 0.58 -13.00
CA ALA A 120 -7.36 1.45 -12.20
C ALA A 120 -7.32 2.93 -12.65
N GLY A 121 -6.33 3.28 -13.46
CA GLY A 121 -6.13 4.63 -13.99
C GLY A 121 -4.99 5.37 -13.32
N LYS A 122 -4.42 6.30 -14.04
CA LYS A 122 -3.35 7.17 -13.54
C LYS A 122 -3.84 7.96 -12.33
N GLY A 123 -3.05 7.97 -11.26
CA GLY A 123 -3.39 8.67 -10.03
C GLY A 123 -4.37 7.93 -9.12
N SER A 124 -4.78 6.70 -9.44
CA SER A 124 -5.72 5.91 -8.64
C SER A 124 -5.13 5.36 -7.34
N VAL A 125 -3.81 5.17 -7.28
CA VAL A 125 -3.11 4.73 -6.06
C VAL A 125 -2.91 5.95 -5.17
N PHE A 126 -3.38 5.88 -3.93
CA PHE A 126 -3.22 6.97 -2.96
C PHE A 126 -2.30 6.63 -1.79
N GLY A 127 -1.86 5.38 -1.69
CA GLY A 127 -0.86 4.92 -0.72
C GLY A 127 -0.21 3.64 -1.19
N ALA A 128 1.08 3.50 -0.87
CA ALA A 128 1.87 2.31 -1.19
C ALA A 128 2.94 2.12 -0.12
N ARG A 129 3.17 0.87 0.30
CA ARG A 129 4.17 0.53 1.30
C ARG A 129 4.75 -0.85 1.07
N LEU A 130 6.07 -0.94 1.16
CA LEU A 130 6.82 -2.19 1.28
C LEU A 130 7.51 -2.19 2.63
N ASP A 131 7.04 -3.02 3.56
CA ASP A 131 7.56 -3.08 4.91
C ASP A 131 8.93 -3.78 4.95
N LEU A 132 9.88 -3.18 5.66
CA LEU A 132 11.24 -3.69 5.81
C LEU A 132 11.56 -4.06 7.27
N ASP A 133 10.61 -3.90 8.17
CA ASP A 133 10.74 -4.19 9.59
C ASP A 133 10.04 -5.49 10.03
N GLU A 134 9.28 -6.13 9.15
CA GLU A 134 8.59 -7.38 9.44
C GLU A 134 9.49 -8.60 9.19
N ALA A 135 9.18 -9.70 9.88
CA ALA A 135 9.88 -10.97 9.72
C ALA A 135 9.77 -11.54 8.30
N GLY A 136 8.65 -11.30 7.62
CA GLY A 136 8.49 -11.58 6.19
C GLY A 136 9.15 -10.53 5.31
N GLY A 137 8.86 -10.56 4.03
CA GLY A 137 9.38 -9.57 3.08
C GLY A 137 8.78 -9.77 1.71
N ALA A 138 9.17 -8.90 0.78
CA ALA A 138 8.74 -8.92 -0.61
C ALA A 138 7.20 -8.81 -0.76
N VAL A 139 6.59 -7.94 0.02
CA VAL A 139 5.15 -7.65 -0.01
C VAL A 139 4.94 -6.15 -0.15
N VAL A 140 4.22 -5.73 -1.18
CA VAL A 140 3.77 -4.33 -1.34
C VAL A 140 2.28 -4.26 -1.04
N ASP A 141 1.94 -3.33 -0.17
CA ASP A 141 0.58 -2.96 0.21
C ASP A 141 0.18 -1.70 -0.56
N LEU A 142 -0.87 -1.78 -1.35
CA LEU A 142 -1.38 -0.68 -2.17
C LEU A 142 -2.79 -0.29 -1.72
N MET A 143 -3.03 1.02 -1.62
CA MET A 143 -4.37 1.60 -1.47
C MET A 143 -4.81 2.21 -2.78
N ILE A 144 -5.93 1.74 -3.32
CA ILE A 144 -6.39 2.04 -4.68
C ILE A 144 -7.84 2.51 -4.65
N ALA A 145 -8.11 3.69 -5.17
CA ALA A 145 -9.47 4.19 -5.37
C ALA A 145 -9.60 4.72 -6.81
N PRO A 146 -10.00 3.87 -7.76
CA PRO A 146 -10.23 4.29 -9.13
C PRO A 146 -11.39 5.29 -9.18
N VAL A 147 -11.23 6.34 -9.98
CA VAL A 147 -12.23 7.36 -10.20
C VAL A 147 -12.61 7.38 -11.67
N ARG A 148 -13.89 7.45 -11.94
CA ARG A 148 -14.39 7.68 -13.29
C ARG A 148 -15.32 8.90 -13.31
N GLU A 149 -15.30 9.62 -14.39
CA GLU A 149 -16.30 10.65 -14.63
C GLU A 149 -17.67 9.99 -14.90
N SER A 150 -18.67 10.41 -14.15
CA SER A 150 -20.06 10.09 -14.48
C SER A 150 -20.65 11.30 -15.21
N ARG A 151 -21.12 11.07 -16.44
CA ARG A 151 -21.95 12.10 -17.07
C ARG A 151 -23.25 12.18 -16.27
N GLY A 152 -23.46 13.32 -15.63
CA GLY A 152 -24.74 13.62 -14.99
C GLY A 152 -25.88 13.47 -15.98
N LYS A 153 -27.00 12.95 -15.51
CA LYS A 153 -28.22 12.95 -16.32
C LYS A 153 -28.76 14.37 -16.41
#